data_66ff49fb63a44f6ac0519982e86066e4
#
_entry.id   66ff49fb63a44f6ac0519982e86066e4
#
_cell.length_a   1.000
_cell.length_b   1.000
_cell.length_c   1.000
_cell.angle_alpha   90.00
_cell.angle_beta   90.00
_cell.angle_gamma   90.00
#
_symmetry.space_group_name_H-M   'P 1'
#
loop_
_entity.id
_entity.type
_entity.pdbx_description
1 polymer ?
#
loop_
_entity_poly.entity_id
_entity_poly.type
_entity_poly.pdbx_seq_one_letter_code
_entity_poly.pdbx_strand_id
1 'polypeptide(L)'
;MAKAGANAREIVYPQISVTGLGDYDRNSGYTQGTVDFTWKSTEYNYDRGAKLSVDVMDNQETYNLAFGMAGAELMRTKVAPEADAFTFATLAGIAGISKGEAKTISTAEAFLAELLEAKNTMDNDEVPEEGRILYATSNLLNALVMMDSYKSKEILAAFTVKKPVPQGRFYTSIDLLDGKSAGEEAGHYRKGTAKYEKTKDVAPVSGKTYYTEDGGVYTPVDGSSASSGSMSSYYEMVTAEAKEINFMIIHKPAIIKHDKHIVSNIIPADSNPDADADIIKYRKYGLVDVYKNKVAGIYLSHKA
;
A
#
# COMPACT_ATOMS: atom_id res chain seq x y z
N MET A 1 -15.56 2.26 -15.27
CA MET A 1 -14.64 2.34 -16.42
C MET A 1 -13.66 3.47 -16.18
N ALA A 2 -12.38 3.18 -16.00
CA ALA A 2 -11.36 4.21 -15.87
C ALA A 2 -10.88 4.62 -17.27
N LYS A 3 -10.54 5.91 -17.45
CA LYS A 3 -10.03 6.47 -18.70
C LYS A 3 -8.72 7.22 -18.45
N ALA A 4 -7.90 7.41 -19.48
CA ALA A 4 -6.75 8.31 -19.39
C ALA A 4 -7.22 9.73 -19.04
N GLY A 5 -6.51 10.39 -18.11
CA GLY A 5 -6.78 11.78 -17.76
C GLY A 5 -6.28 12.77 -18.82
N ALA A 6 -6.47 14.05 -18.57
CA ALA A 6 -5.96 15.12 -19.43
C ALA A 6 -4.42 15.13 -19.47
N ASN A 7 -3.79 14.74 -18.36
CA ASN A 7 -2.34 14.61 -18.25
C ASN A 7 -1.89 13.13 -18.38
N ALA A 8 -0.69 12.91 -18.90
CA ALA A 8 -0.13 11.59 -19.06
C ALA A 8 0.08 10.85 -17.70
N ARG A 9 0.03 11.58 -16.59
CA ARG A 9 0.22 11.06 -15.22
C ARG A 9 -1.06 10.75 -14.47
N GLU A 10 -2.23 10.97 -15.08
CA GLU A 10 -3.52 10.83 -14.42
C GLU A 10 -4.37 9.73 -15.05
N ILE A 11 -5.17 9.12 -14.21
CA ILE A 11 -6.30 8.27 -14.58
C ILE A 11 -7.56 8.89 -14.01
N VAL A 12 -8.63 8.92 -14.79
CA VAL A 12 -9.93 9.42 -14.34
C VAL A 12 -10.94 8.28 -14.28
N TYR A 13 -11.77 8.29 -13.25
CA TYR A 13 -12.83 7.32 -13.05
C TYR A 13 -14.13 8.02 -12.66
N PRO A 14 -15.30 7.47 -13.09
CA PRO A 14 -16.58 8.05 -12.75
C PRO A 14 -16.97 7.71 -11.31
N GLN A 15 -17.56 8.69 -10.63
CA GLN A 15 -18.23 8.50 -9.35
C GLN A 15 -19.67 9.00 -9.51
N ILE A 16 -20.63 8.15 -9.12
CA ILE A 16 -22.05 8.46 -9.14
C ILE A 16 -22.52 8.51 -7.70
N SER A 17 -23.28 9.53 -7.35
CA SER A 17 -24.07 9.60 -6.13
C SER A 17 -25.54 9.91 -6.47
N VAL A 18 -26.44 9.34 -5.72
CA VAL A 18 -27.88 9.53 -5.88
C VAL A 18 -28.49 9.93 -4.56
N THR A 19 -29.52 10.79 -4.62
CA THR A 19 -30.30 11.15 -3.44
C THR A 19 -31.12 9.93 -2.99
N GLY A 20 -31.32 9.79 -1.69
CA GLY A 20 -32.16 8.73 -1.11
C GLY A 20 -33.64 8.90 -1.42
N LEU A 21 -34.42 7.96 -0.91
CA LEU A 21 -35.88 8.03 -1.04
C LEU A 21 -36.44 9.11 -0.11
N GLY A 22 -37.48 9.81 -0.59
CA GLY A 22 -38.31 10.70 0.22
C GLY A 22 -39.71 10.17 0.32
N ASP A 23 -40.53 10.78 1.20
CA ASP A 23 -41.93 10.40 1.37
C ASP A 23 -42.73 10.71 0.10
N TYR A 24 -43.59 9.77 -0.25
CA TYR A 24 -44.57 9.95 -1.33
C TYR A 24 -45.87 10.53 -0.79
N ASP A 25 -46.32 11.64 -1.35
CA ASP A 25 -47.62 12.23 -1.03
C ASP A 25 -48.56 12.08 -2.23
N ARG A 26 -49.82 11.70 -1.94
CA ARG A 26 -50.84 11.51 -3.00
C ARG A 26 -51.15 12.77 -3.77
N ASN A 27 -50.94 13.96 -3.17
CA ASN A 27 -51.27 15.25 -3.79
C ASN A 27 -50.07 15.88 -4.49
N SER A 28 -48.86 15.72 -3.93
CA SER A 28 -47.63 16.33 -4.47
C SER A 28 -46.72 15.32 -5.24
N GLY A 29 -47.04 14.01 -5.14
CA GLY A 29 -46.33 12.99 -5.89
C GLY A 29 -44.96 12.59 -5.28
N TYR A 30 -43.99 12.30 -6.14
CA TYR A 30 -42.65 11.89 -5.77
C TYR A 30 -41.76 13.06 -5.37
N THR A 31 -40.95 12.88 -4.35
CA THR A 31 -39.86 13.81 -4.04
C THR A 31 -38.83 13.80 -5.15
N GLN A 32 -38.43 14.98 -5.64
CA GLN A 32 -37.37 15.07 -6.66
C GLN A 32 -36.01 14.77 -6.04
N GLY A 33 -35.34 13.73 -6.56
CA GLY A 33 -33.97 13.40 -6.24
C GLY A 33 -33.00 13.92 -7.33
N THR A 34 -31.73 14.04 -6.96
CA THR A 34 -30.66 14.40 -7.89
C THR A 34 -29.71 13.22 -8.10
N VAL A 35 -29.17 13.13 -9.30
CA VAL A 35 -28.08 12.20 -9.65
C VAL A 35 -26.85 13.04 -9.98
N ASP A 36 -25.85 12.93 -9.14
CA ASP A 36 -24.57 13.61 -9.37
C ASP A 36 -23.58 12.64 -10.00
N PHE A 37 -23.07 13.01 -11.15
CA PHE A 37 -22.04 12.27 -11.87
C PHE A 37 -20.77 13.12 -11.94
N THR A 38 -19.72 12.71 -11.26
CA THR A 38 -18.44 13.41 -11.22
C THR A 38 -17.30 12.53 -11.69
N TRP A 39 -16.35 13.12 -12.41
CA TRP A 39 -15.09 12.48 -12.73
C TRP A 39 -14.08 12.80 -11.64
N LYS A 40 -13.51 11.77 -11.04
CA LYS A 40 -12.39 11.90 -10.08
C LYS A 40 -11.11 11.50 -10.79
N SER A 41 -10.02 12.22 -10.50
CA SER A 41 -8.70 11.90 -11.00
C SER A 41 -7.81 11.38 -9.87
N THR A 42 -6.89 10.48 -10.22
CA THR A 42 -5.80 10.04 -9.35
C THR A 42 -4.53 9.92 -10.18
N GLU A 43 -3.39 10.20 -9.56
CA GLU A 43 -2.10 10.18 -10.22
C GLU A 43 -1.39 8.85 -10.05
N TYR A 44 -0.56 8.48 -11.04
CA TYR A 44 0.31 7.32 -10.95
C TYR A 44 1.36 7.54 -9.87
N ASN A 45 1.50 6.58 -8.97
CA ASN A 45 2.33 6.68 -7.78
C ASN A 45 3.48 5.66 -7.72
N TYR A 46 3.67 4.86 -8.77
CA TYR A 46 4.72 3.86 -8.86
C TYR A 46 5.46 3.93 -10.19
N ASP A 47 6.74 4.27 -10.19
CA ASP A 47 7.62 4.30 -11.37
C ASP A 47 8.98 3.75 -10.98
N ARG A 48 9.20 2.46 -11.28
CA ARG A 48 10.41 1.74 -10.91
C ARG A 48 10.98 0.99 -12.11
N GLY A 49 12.29 0.94 -12.19
CA GLY A 49 12.97 0.22 -13.27
C GLY A 49 14.36 -0.22 -12.89
N ALA A 50 14.86 -1.23 -13.61
CA ALA A 50 16.19 -1.75 -13.49
C ALA A 50 16.81 -1.97 -14.87
N LYS A 51 18.12 -1.81 -14.97
CA LYS A 51 18.95 -2.19 -16.11
C LYS A 51 19.98 -3.19 -15.60
N LEU A 52 19.94 -4.41 -16.08
CA LEU A 52 20.96 -5.42 -15.82
C LEU A 52 21.81 -5.58 -17.07
N SER A 53 23.13 -5.69 -16.90
CA SER A 53 24.10 -5.93 -17.97
C SER A 53 24.85 -7.20 -17.65
N VAL A 54 24.96 -8.09 -18.62
CA VAL A 54 25.74 -9.32 -18.52
C VAL A 54 26.76 -9.29 -19.64
N ASP A 55 28.04 -9.27 -19.30
CA ASP A 55 29.14 -9.27 -20.27
C ASP A 55 29.13 -10.58 -21.10
N VAL A 56 29.47 -10.49 -22.38
CA VAL A 56 29.44 -11.65 -23.28
C VAL A 56 30.42 -12.72 -22.82
N MET A 57 31.58 -12.35 -22.31
CA MET A 57 32.59 -13.32 -21.84
C MET A 57 32.07 -14.04 -20.57
N ASP A 58 31.53 -13.28 -19.59
CA ASP A 58 30.93 -13.86 -18.37
C ASP A 58 29.79 -14.78 -18.72
N ASN A 59 28.96 -14.42 -19.71
CA ASN A 59 27.85 -15.23 -20.16
C ASN A 59 28.33 -16.56 -20.81
N GLN A 60 29.42 -16.52 -21.60
CA GLN A 60 30.04 -17.70 -22.16
C GLN A 60 30.63 -18.61 -21.10
N GLU A 61 31.34 -18.08 -20.10
CA GLU A 61 31.88 -18.83 -18.96
C GLU A 61 30.79 -19.55 -18.17
N THR A 62 29.61 -18.99 -18.09
CA THR A 62 28.41 -19.60 -17.43
C THR A 62 27.56 -20.45 -18.37
N TYR A 63 28.05 -20.80 -19.55
CA TYR A 63 27.28 -21.54 -20.57
C TYR A 63 25.96 -20.88 -20.97
N ASN A 64 25.91 -19.54 -21.04
CA ASN A 64 24.73 -18.72 -21.30
C ASN A 64 23.61 -18.82 -20.23
N LEU A 65 23.90 -19.35 -19.05
CA LEU A 65 22.92 -19.45 -17.97
C LEU A 65 22.72 -18.11 -17.25
N ALA A 66 23.77 -17.30 -17.12
CA ALA A 66 23.72 -16.03 -16.40
C ALA A 66 22.65 -15.11 -16.98
N PHE A 67 22.65 -14.89 -18.27
CA PHE A 67 21.65 -14.06 -18.94
C PHE A 67 20.26 -14.68 -18.91
N GLY A 68 20.13 -15.98 -19.20
CA GLY A 68 18.86 -16.69 -19.24
C GLY A 68 18.11 -16.67 -17.89
N MET A 69 18.83 -16.67 -16.79
CA MET A 69 18.25 -16.68 -15.45
C MET A 69 18.05 -15.28 -14.85
N ALA A 70 18.86 -14.29 -15.26
CA ALA A 70 18.88 -12.96 -14.66
C ALA A 70 17.50 -12.26 -14.68
N GLY A 71 16.79 -12.32 -15.78
CA GLY A 71 15.47 -11.71 -15.93
C GLY A 71 14.41 -12.34 -15.01
N ALA A 72 14.37 -13.67 -14.95
CA ALA A 72 13.43 -14.40 -14.09
C ALA A 72 13.74 -14.16 -12.61
N GLU A 73 15.02 -14.16 -12.24
CA GLU A 73 15.45 -13.91 -10.86
C GLU A 73 15.12 -12.47 -10.43
N LEU A 74 15.37 -11.48 -11.30
CA LEU A 74 14.95 -10.09 -11.05
C LEU A 74 13.44 -10.00 -10.73
N MET A 75 12.61 -10.62 -11.56
CA MET A 75 11.16 -10.60 -11.38
C MET A 75 10.74 -11.25 -10.06
N ARG A 76 11.30 -12.41 -9.75
CA ARG A 76 10.95 -13.21 -8.59
C ARG A 76 11.43 -12.59 -7.27
N THR A 77 12.66 -12.07 -7.24
CA THR A 77 13.31 -11.66 -5.98
C THR A 77 13.24 -10.18 -5.69
N LYS A 78 13.09 -9.33 -6.70
CA LYS A 78 13.08 -7.88 -6.54
C LYS A 78 11.73 -7.26 -6.93
N VAL A 79 11.25 -7.49 -8.15
CA VAL A 79 10.07 -6.79 -8.68
C VAL A 79 8.78 -7.21 -7.97
N ALA A 80 8.53 -8.50 -7.83
CA ALA A 80 7.30 -8.98 -7.20
C ALA A 80 7.22 -8.62 -5.70
N PRO A 81 8.30 -8.83 -4.88
CA PRO A 81 8.29 -8.41 -3.48
C PRO A 81 8.08 -6.91 -3.27
N GLU A 82 8.74 -6.07 -4.07
CA GLU A 82 8.61 -4.61 -3.98
C GLU A 82 7.20 -4.16 -4.36
N ALA A 83 6.63 -4.69 -5.45
CA ALA A 83 5.29 -4.34 -5.90
C ALA A 83 4.19 -4.77 -4.88
N ASP A 84 4.37 -5.91 -4.23
CA ASP A 84 3.46 -6.37 -3.17
C ASP A 84 3.57 -5.45 -1.94
N ALA A 85 4.79 -5.19 -1.46
CA ALA A 85 5.03 -4.32 -0.30
C ALA A 85 4.50 -2.90 -0.57
N PHE A 86 4.74 -2.35 -1.76
CA PHE A 86 4.20 -1.06 -2.17
C PHE A 86 2.67 -1.05 -2.16
N THR A 87 2.04 -2.10 -2.67
CA THR A 87 0.59 -2.21 -2.69
C THR A 87 0.01 -2.18 -1.28
N PHE A 88 0.52 -3.01 -0.35
CA PHE A 88 0.02 -3.04 1.02
C PHE A 88 0.28 -1.74 1.78
N ALA A 89 1.48 -1.17 1.65
CA ALA A 89 1.83 0.09 2.29
C ALA A 89 0.96 1.25 1.79
N THR A 90 0.72 1.34 0.48
CA THR A 90 -0.15 2.36 -0.10
C THR A 90 -1.58 2.23 0.42
N LEU A 91 -2.14 1.02 0.42
CA LEU A 91 -3.49 0.77 0.92
C LEU A 91 -3.62 1.08 2.42
N ALA A 92 -2.62 0.73 3.23
CA ALA A 92 -2.59 1.02 4.67
C ALA A 92 -2.53 2.52 4.98
N GLY A 93 -1.92 3.32 4.09
CA GLY A 93 -1.79 4.77 4.21
C GLY A 93 -3.02 5.56 3.78
N ILE A 94 -4.02 4.94 3.14
CA ILE A 94 -5.22 5.66 2.68
C ILE A 94 -6.06 6.12 3.87
N ALA A 95 -6.48 7.39 3.83
CA ALA A 95 -7.35 7.95 4.85
C ALA A 95 -8.77 7.38 4.75
N GLY A 96 -9.38 7.09 5.89
CA GLY A 96 -10.77 6.61 5.99
C GLY A 96 -10.98 5.11 5.84
N ILE A 97 -9.91 4.31 5.69
CA ILE A 97 -10.03 2.84 5.77
C ILE A 97 -10.39 2.43 7.20
N SER A 98 -11.14 1.33 7.32
CA SER A 98 -11.47 0.76 8.62
C SER A 98 -10.22 0.15 9.26
N LYS A 99 -9.97 0.47 10.53
CA LYS A 99 -8.77 0.01 11.26
C LYS A 99 -9.19 -0.57 12.59
N GLY A 100 -8.66 -1.75 12.92
CA GLY A 100 -8.69 -2.28 14.28
C GLY A 100 -7.74 -1.52 15.21
N GLU A 101 -7.87 -1.76 16.50
CA GLU A 101 -6.89 -1.28 17.47
C GLU A 101 -5.50 -1.85 17.19
N ALA A 102 -4.47 -1.02 17.41
CA ALA A 102 -3.09 -1.46 17.25
C ALA A 102 -2.74 -2.48 18.33
N LYS A 103 -2.60 -3.74 17.97
CA LYS A 103 -2.27 -4.82 18.92
C LYS A 103 -1.46 -5.95 18.30
N THR A 104 -0.61 -6.54 19.11
CA THR A 104 0.11 -7.76 18.73
C THR A 104 -0.76 -8.98 18.96
N ILE A 105 -1.06 -9.70 17.88
CA ILE A 105 -1.84 -10.93 17.92
C ILE A 105 -0.87 -12.11 18.05
N SER A 106 -0.94 -12.84 19.16
CA SER A 106 -0.01 -13.94 19.45
C SER A 106 -0.68 -15.33 19.49
N THR A 107 -2.02 -15.38 19.62
CA THR A 107 -2.76 -16.64 19.70
C THR A 107 -3.79 -16.78 18.60
N ALA A 108 -4.20 -18.01 18.30
CA ALA A 108 -5.22 -18.29 17.30
C ALA A 108 -6.59 -17.74 17.71
N GLU A 109 -6.92 -17.80 19.00
CA GLU A 109 -8.17 -17.27 19.56
C GLU A 109 -8.23 -15.75 19.42
N ALA A 110 -7.13 -15.04 19.71
CA ALA A 110 -7.07 -13.59 19.54
C ALA A 110 -7.21 -13.20 18.07
N PHE A 111 -6.60 -13.98 17.17
CA PHE A 111 -6.74 -13.75 15.74
C PHE A 111 -8.17 -14.01 15.24
N LEU A 112 -8.81 -15.05 15.75
CA LEU A 112 -10.21 -15.36 15.44
C LEU A 112 -11.14 -14.23 15.88
N ALA A 113 -10.94 -13.71 17.09
CA ALA A 113 -11.71 -12.58 17.62
C ALA A 113 -11.57 -11.33 16.76
N GLU A 114 -10.33 -11.01 16.34
CA GLU A 114 -10.04 -9.88 15.45
C GLU A 114 -10.68 -10.03 14.06
N LEU A 115 -10.64 -11.23 13.49
CA LEU A 115 -11.28 -11.48 12.20
C LEU A 115 -12.80 -11.33 12.29
N LEU A 116 -13.40 -11.73 13.43
CA LEU A 116 -14.83 -11.54 13.66
C LEU A 116 -15.17 -10.06 13.80
N GLU A 117 -14.36 -9.28 14.52
CA GLU A 117 -14.54 -7.84 14.66
C GLU A 117 -14.39 -7.14 13.30
N ALA A 118 -13.37 -7.51 12.53
CA ALA A 118 -13.16 -7.00 11.18
C ALA A 118 -14.36 -7.30 10.25
N LYS A 119 -14.88 -8.54 10.31
CA LYS A 119 -16.07 -8.94 9.57
C LYS A 119 -17.27 -8.09 9.95
N ASN A 120 -17.54 -7.96 11.25
CA ASN A 120 -18.67 -7.17 11.76
C ASN A 120 -18.57 -5.70 11.36
N THR A 121 -17.37 -5.11 11.39
CA THR A 121 -17.13 -3.73 10.95
C THR A 121 -17.48 -3.57 9.48
N MET A 122 -16.97 -4.46 8.63
CA MET A 122 -17.27 -4.42 7.19
C MET A 122 -18.76 -4.70 6.87
N ASP A 123 -19.44 -5.52 7.68
CA ASP A 123 -20.87 -5.79 7.52
C ASP A 123 -21.70 -4.56 7.92
N ASN A 124 -21.31 -3.86 8.99
CA ASN A 124 -21.95 -2.61 9.42
C ASN A 124 -21.73 -1.48 8.41
N ASP A 125 -20.60 -1.48 7.71
CA ASP A 125 -20.27 -0.56 6.62
C ASP A 125 -20.92 -0.96 5.27
N GLU A 126 -21.82 -1.96 5.29
CA GLU A 126 -22.54 -2.46 4.11
C GLU A 126 -21.63 -2.93 2.96
N VAL A 127 -20.43 -3.38 3.28
CA VAL A 127 -19.52 -3.95 2.27
C VAL A 127 -19.97 -5.35 1.89
N PRO A 128 -20.17 -5.69 0.61
CA PRO A 128 -20.58 -7.04 0.20
C PRO A 128 -19.60 -8.12 0.67
N GLU A 129 -20.11 -9.28 1.12
CA GLU A 129 -19.25 -10.42 1.51
C GLU A 129 -18.52 -11.01 0.31
N GLU A 130 -19.17 -11.03 -0.86
CA GLU A 130 -18.57 -11.54 -2.08
C GLU A 130 -17.38 -10.68 -2.52
N GLY A 131 -16.27 -11.35 -2.80
CA GLY A 131 -15.05 -10.66 -3.25
C GLY A 131 -14.17 -10.09 -2.14
N ARG A 132 -14.44 -10.39 -0.86
CA ARG A 132 -13.51 -10.11 0.24
C ARG A 132 -12.34 -11.08 0.21
N ILE A 133 -11.14 -10.54 0.18
CA ILE A 133 -9.88 -11.29 0.16
C ILE A 133 -9.17 -11.03 1.48
N LEU A 134 -8.82 -12.10 2.19
CA LEU A 134 -8.02 -12.04 3.41
C LEU A 134 -6.54 -12.20 3.08
N TYR A 135 -5.75 -11.19 3.38
CA TYR A 135 -4.30 -11.23 3.42
C TYR A 135 -3.84 -11.25 4.87
N ALA A 136 -3.10 -12.26 5.27
CA ALA A 136 -2.60 -12.35 6.64
C ALA A 136 -1.20 -12.98 6.65
N THR A 137 -0.46 -12.79 7.74
CA THR A 137 0.83 -13.45 7.87
C THR A 137 0.66 -14.97 7.94
N SER A 138 1.63 -15.69 7.39
CA SER A 138 1.60 -17.17 7.36
C SER A 138 1.43 -17.77 8.75
N ASN A 139 2.07 -17.17 9.77
CA ASN A 139 1.97 -17.65 11.15
C ASN A 139 0.53 -17.59 11.67
N LEU A 140 -0.19 -16.52 11.42
CA LEU A 140 -1.57 -16.35 11.88
C LEU A 140 -2.53 -17.30 11.14
N LEU A 141 -2.37 -17.44 9.83
CA LEU A 141 -3.20 -18.38 9.05
C LEU A 141 -2.99 -19.83 9.49
N ASN A 142 -1.72 -20.23 9.70
CA ASN A 142 -1.39 -21.57 10.18
C ASN A 142 -1.92 -21.81 11.61
N ALA A 143 -1.89 -20.80 12.49
CA ALA A 143 -2.45 -20.92 13.83
C ALA A 143 -3.96 -21.23 13.79
N LEU A 144 -4.73 -20.59 12.88
CA LEU A 144 -6.15 -20.91 12.72
C LEU A 144 -6.39 -22.32 12.15
N VAL A 145 -5.54 -22.76 11.22
CA VAL A 145 -5.62 -24.13 10.69
C VAL A 145 -5.35 -25.15 11.77
N MET A 146 -4.36 -24.91 12.64
CA MET A 146 -4.02 -25.80 13.75
C MET A 146 -5.10 -25.83 14.84
N MET A 147 -5.87 -24.76 15.02
CA MET A 147 -6.99 -24.71 15.96
C MET A 147 -8.08 -25.71 15.59
N ASP A 148 -8.28 -25.98 14.31
CA ASP A 148 -9.25 -26.94 13.73
C ASP A 148 -10.64 -26.93 14.40
N SER A 149 -11.12 -25.74 14.76
CA SER A 149 -12.43 -25.57 15.38
C SER A 149 -13.51 -25.28 14.31
N TYR A 150 -14.78 -25.60 14.64
CA TYR A 150 -15.92 -25.22 13.79
C TYR A 150 -15.95 -23.72 13.52
N LYS A 151 -15.71 -22.91 14.55
CA LYS A 151 -15.69 -21.44 14.46
C LYS A 151 -14.58 -20.92 13.53
N SER A 152 -13.39 -21.52 13.57
CA SER A 152 -12.30 -21.09 12.68
C SER A 152 -12.61 -21.41 11.21
N LYS A 153 -13.25 -22.55 10.94
CA LYS A 153 -13.66 -22.94 9.58
C LYS A 153 -14.77 -22.02 9.04
N GLU A 154 -15.75 -21.69 9.87
CA GLU A 154 -16.86 -20.83 9.50
C GLU A 154 -16.38 -19.40 9.17
N ILE A 155 -15.54 -18.79 10.01
CA ILE A 155 -15.00 -17.47 9.74
C ILE A 155 -14.13 -17.48 8.48
N LEU A 156 -13.28 -18.50 8.30
CA LEU A 156 -12.46 -18.59 7.10
C LEU A 156 -13.30 -18.80 5.83
N ALA A 157 -14.47 -19.43 5.93
CA ALA A 157 -15.37 -19.62 4.81
C ALA A 157 -16.00 -18.30 4.30
N ALA A 158 -16.10 -17.28 5.17
CA ALA A 158 -16.61 -15.96 4.79
C ALA A 158 -15.69 -15.20 3.81
N PHE A 159 -14.44 -15.62 3.66
CA PHE A 159 -13.50 -15.00 2.73
C PHE A 159 -13.37 -15.79 1.44
N THR A 160 -13.61 -15.14 0.31
CA THR A 160 -13.51 -15.75 -1.02
C THR A 160 -12.11 -16.34 -1.29
N VAL A 161 -11.08 -15.61 -0.88
CA VAL A 161 -9.67 -16.01 -1.05
C VAL A 161 -8.89 -15.67 0.22
N LYS A 162 -8.02 -16.59 0.63
CA LYS A 162 -7.07 -16.41 1.74
C LYS A 162 -5.66 -16.50 1.20
N LYS A 163 -4.84 -15.48 1.41
CA LYS A 163 -3.46 -15.42 0.90
C LYS A 163 -2.47 -15.17 2.04
N PRO A 164 -1.52 -16.08 2.26
CA PRO A 164 -0.41 -15.83 3.17
C PRO A 164 0.52 -14.77 2.58
N VAL A 165 0.93 -13.82 3.41
CA VAL A 165 1.87 -12.77 3.04
C VAL A 165 3.09 -12.86 3.96
N PRO A 166 4.32 -12.91 3.41
CA PRO A 166 5.53 -12.81 4.22
C PRO A 166 5.60 -11.47 4.95
N GLN A 167 5.98 -11.48 6.23
CA GLN A 167 6.04 -10.26 7.05
C GLN A 167 6.93 -9.18 6.43
N GLY A 168 8.03 -9.55 5.78
CA GLY A 168 8.93 -8.60 5.11
C GLY A 168 8.30 -7.76 3.98
N ARG A 169 7.07 -8.08 3.54
CA ARG A 169 6.30 -7.31 2.55
C ARG A 169 5.06 -6.65 3.17
N PHE A 170 4.87 -6.79 4.49
CA PHE A 170 3.59 -6.49 5.12
C PHE A 170 3.74 -5.43 6.20
N TYR A 171 3.96 -4.19 5.75
CA TYR A 171 4.15 -2.99 6.58
C TYR A 171 3.15 -1.91 6.23
N THR A 172 2.81 -1.06 7.20
CA THR A 172 1.89 0.07 7.00
C THR A 172 2.50 1.20 6.16
N SER A 173 3.82 1.27 6.08
CA SER A 173 4.56 2.13 5.14
C SER A 173 5.90 1.50 4.80
N ILE A 174 6.45 1.85 3.64
CA ILE A 174 7.78 1.41 3.20
C ILE A 174 8.55 2.59 2.63
N ASP A 175 9.87 2.54 2.76
CA ASP A 175 10.78 3.41 2.03
C ASP A 175 11.31 2.67 0.80
N LEU A 176 11.04 3.22 -0.38
CA LEU A 176 11.62 2.74 -1.63
C LEU A 176 12.99 3.37 -1.82
N LEU A 177 14.02 2.55 -1.89
CA LEU A 177 15.40 3.00 -2.08
C LEU A 177 15.63 3.32 -3.57
N ASP A 178 16.28 4.44 -3.85
CA ASP A 178 16.49 4.91 -5.23
C ASP A 178 17.68 4.21 -5.92
N GLY A 179 18.56 3.59 -5.13
CA GLY A 179 19.77 2.94 -5.60
C GLY A 179 20.83 3.88 -6.16
N LYS A 180 20.69 5.19 -5.90
CA LYS A 180 21.61 6.24 -6.32
C LYS A 180 22.28 6.92 -5.14
N SER A 181 21.58 6.97 -4.01
CA SER A 181 22.12 7.53 -2.77
C SER A 181 23.21 6.63 -2.20
N ALA A 182 24.22 7.22 -1.58
CA ALA A 182 25.34 6.47 -1.04
C ALA A 182 24.87 5.44 0.01
N GLY A 183 25.25 4.18 -0.19
CA GLY A 183 24.87 3.08 0.69
C GLY A 183 23.49 2.46 0.42
N GLU A 184 22.77 2.93 -0.58
CA GLU A 184 21.51 2.33 -0.99
C GLU A 184 21.67 1.31 -2.12
N GLU A 185 20.96 0.20 -2.01
CA GLU A 185 20.91 -0.85 -3.02
C GLU A 185 19.71 -0.61 -3.96
N ALA A 186 19.96 -0.63 -5.27
CA ALA A 186 18.91 -0.50 -6.28
C ALA A 186 17.92 -1.67 -6.22
N GLY A 187 16.64 -1.38 -6.46
CA GLY A 187 15.59 -2.38 -6.45
C GLY A 187 15.38 -3.00 -5.08
N HIS A 188 15.57 -2.23 -4.03
CA HIS A 188 15.33 -2.62 -2.65
C HIS A 188 14.34 -1.68 -1.97
N TYR A 189 13.62 -2.20 -0.99
CA TYR A 189 12.76 -1.43 -0.09
C TYR A 189 13.04 -1.86 1.34
N ARG A 190 12.72 -1.00 2.28
CA ARG A 190 12.81 -1.29 3.72
C ARG A 190 11.54 -0.86 4.43
N LYS A 191 11.37 -1.32 5.66
CA LYS A 191 10.34 -0.83 6.58
C LYS A 191 10.44 0.70 6.64
N GLY A 192 9.32 1.38 6.49
CA GLY A 192 9.28 2.84 6.50
C GLY A 192 9.75 3.42 7.81
N THR A 193 10.61 4.42 7.74
CA THR A 193 11.12 5.17 8.89
C THR A 193 10.26 6.40 9.15
N ALA A 194 10.22 6.86 10.41
CA ALA A 194 9.57 8.12 10.73
C ALA A 194 10.26 9.26 9.96
N LYS A 195 9.46 10.15 9.38
CA LYS A 195 9.96 11.33 8.65
C LYS A 195 9.48 12.58 9.35
N TYR A 196 10.39 13.51 9.50
CA TYR A 196 10.16 14.76 10.19
C TYR A 196 10.49 15.93 9.27
N GLU A 197 9.65 16.94 9.28
CA GLU A 197 9.89 18.18 8.55
C GLU A 197 9.85 19.35 9.54
N LYS A 198 10.57 20.42 9.24
CA LYS A 198 10.50 21.64 10.05
C LYS A 198 9.08 22.16 10.09
N THR A 199 8.62 22.48 11.30
CA THR A 199 7.29 23.04 11.46
C THR A 199 7.14 24.37 10.71
N LYS A 200 5.95 24.59 10.17
CA LYS A 200 5.54 25.87 9.57
C LYS A 200 4.79 26.76 10.55
N ASP A 201 4.55 26.26 11.76
CA ASP A 201 3.85 27.03 12.79
C ASP A 201 4.74 28.17 13.28
N VAL A 202 4.16 29.34 13.45
CA VAL A 202 4.83 30.53 13.98
C VAL A 202 4.72 30.63 15.51
N ALA A 203 3.79 29.87 16.11
CA ALA A 203 3.58 29.76 17.54
C ALA A 203 3.17 28.32 17.91
N PRO A 204 3.46 27.86 19.15
CA PRO A 204 3.06 26.55 19.61
C PRO A 204 1.53 26.39 19.61
N VAL A 205 1.06 25.25 19.14
CA VAL A 205 -0.36 24.88 19.16
C VAL A 205 -0.59 23.86 20.27
N SER A 206 -1.46 24.18 21.20
CA SER A 206 -1.79 23.30 22.33
C SER A 206 -2.39 21.97 21.81
N GLY A 207 -1.93 20.86 22.38
CA GLY A 207 -2.35 19.50 21.97
C GLY A 207 -1.65 18.96 20.72
N LYS A 208 -0.76 19.74 20.09
CA LYS A 208 0.09 19.29 18.98
C LYS A 208 1.44 18.81 19.51
N THR A 209 1.96 17.73 19.00
CA THR A 209 3.30 17.22 19.33
C THR A 209 4.30 17.72 18.32
N TYR A 210 5.32 18.40 18.81
CA TYR A 210 6.50 18.81 18.05
C TYR A 210 7.68 17.90 18.37
N TYR A 211 8.75 18.02 17.63
CA TYR A 211 9.98 17.24 17.85
C TYR A 211 11.19 18.16 17.81
N THR A 212 12.12 17.95 18.72
CA THR A 212 13.47 18.53 18.66
C THR A 212 14.42 17.50 18.07
N GLU A 213 15.38 17.94 17.25
CA GLU A 213 16.37 17.08 16.60
C GLU A 213 17.73 17.31 17.26
N ASP A 214 18.38 16.23 17.66
CA ASP A 214 19.76 16.24 18.17
C ASP A 214 20.50 15.01 17.61
N GLY A 215 21.50 15.27 16.76
CA GLY A 215 22.30 14.21 16.16
C GLY A 215 21.52 13.16 15.35
N GLY A 216 20.40 13.54 14.72
CA GLY A 216 19.53 12.66 13.96
C GLY A 216 18.47 11.94 14.82
N VAL A 217 18.40 12.23 16.11
CA VAL A 217 17.39 11.71 17.04
C VAL A 217 16.29 12.75 17.25
N TYR A 218 15.04 12.36 17.05
CA TYR A 218 13.87 13.21 17.20
C TYR A 218 13.16 12.90 18.52
N THR A 219 13.12 13.89 19.43
CA THR A 219 12.49 13.77 20.75
C THR A 219 11.17 14.55 20.76
N PRO A 220 10.04 13.90 21.16
CA PRO A 220 8.75 14.57 21.19
C PRO A 220 8.68 15.64 22.29
N VAL A 221 8.05 16.78 21.97
CA VAL A 221 7.78 17.90 22.87
C VAL A 221 6.31 18.27 22.74
N ASP A 222 5.59 18.33 23.86
CA ASP A 222 4.21 18.79 23.86
C ASP A 222 4.11 20.26 23.47
N GLY A 223 3.12 20.62 22.65
CA GLY A 223 2.94 21.99 22.19
C GLY A 223 2.74 23.03 23.30
N SER A 224 2.23 22.61 24.47
CA SER A 224 2.14 23.47 25.65
C SER A 224 3.50 23.76 26.28
N SER A 225 4.50 22.92 26.02
CA SER A 225 5.89 23.06 26.53
C SER A 225 6.84 23.63 25.49
N ALA A 226 6.41 23.79 24.24
CA ALA A 226 7.23 24.36 23.18
C ALA A 226 7.39 25.86 23.34
N SER A 227 8.60 26.37 23.05
CA SER A 227 8.91 27.79 23.20
C SER A 227 8.52 28.57 21.95
N SER A 228 7.67 29.59 22.10
CA SER A 228 7.18 30.43 20.99
C SER A 228 8.29 31.21 20.26
N GLY A 229 9.43 31.46 20.94
CA GLY A 229 10.56 32.19 20.34
C GLY A 229 11.49 31.36 19.45
N SER A 230 11.26 30.03 19.34
CA SER A 230 12.17 29.10 18.67
C SER A 230 11.45 28.07 17.78
N MET A 231 10.28 28.40 17.24
CA MET A 231 9.51 27.44 16.43
C MET A 231 10.30 26.90 15.21
N SER A 232 11.23 27.64 14.67
CA SER A 232 12.12 27.20 13.59
C SER A 232 13.05 26.04 13.94
N SER A 233 13.23 25.71 15.21
CA SER A 233 14.02 24.58 15.70
C SER A 233 13.20 23.31 15.91
N TYR A 234 11.86 23.41 15.82
CA TYR A 234 10.98 22.28 15.98
C TYR A 234 10.61 21.62 14.65
N TYR A 235 10.33 20.34 14.74
CA TYR A 235 9.92 19.50 13.63
C TYR A 235 8.53 18.92 13.90
N GLU A 236 7.83 18.59 12.86
CA GLU A 236 6.58 17.82 12.87
C GLU A 236 6.79 16.46 12.22
N MET A 237 6.20 15.43 12.80
CA MET A 237 6.21 14.12 12.19
C MET A 237 5.25 14.10 10.99
N VAL A 238 5.80 14.02 9.79
CA VAL A 238 5.01 13.93 8.55
C VAL A 238 4.59 12.50 8.27
N THR A 239 5.47 11.54 8.56
CA THR A 239 5.19 10.12 8.40
C THR A 239 5.60 9.38 9.67
N ALA A 240 4.69 8.63 10.26
CA ALA A 240 5.01 7.78 11.40
C ALA A 240 5.85 6.57 10.97
N GLU A 241 6.62 6.03 11.91
CA GLU A 241 7.32 4.76 11.68
C GLU A 241 6.33 3.68 11.28
N ALA A 242 6.72 2.90 10.27
CA ALA A 242 5.91 1.78 9.80
C ALA A 242 5.68 0.74 10.89
N LYS A 243 4.48 0.24 10.97
CA LYS A 243 4.11 -0.89 11.82
C LYS A 243 3.96 -2.15 10.97
N GLU A 244 4.19 -3.29 11.60
CA GLU A 244 3.92 -4.58 10.99
C GLU A 244 2.42 -4.83 10.91
N ILE A 245 1.94 -5.24 9.74
CA ILE A 245 0.54 -5.58 9.54
C ILE A 245 0.31 -7.03 10.00
N ASN A 246 -0.72 -7.27 10.79
CA ASN A 246 -1.19 -8.60 11.17
C ASN A 246 -1.96 -9.24 10.02
N PHE A 247 -3.01 -8.54 9.57
CA PHE A 247 -3.81 -8.92 8.43
C PHE A 247 -4.48 -7.70 7.78
N MET A 248 -4.90 -7.86 6.55
CA MET A 248 -5.66 -6.88 5.80
C MET A 248 -6.79 -7.61 5.04
N ILE A 249 -8.01 -7.12 5.14
CA ILE A 249 -9.13 -7.60 4.34
C ILE A 249 -9.38 -6.57 3.25
N ILE A 250 -9.49 -7.04 2.03
CA ILE A 250 -9.66 -6.19 0.86
C ILE A 250 -10.86 -6.69 0.06
N HIS A 251 -11.85 -5.82 -0.11
CA HIS A 251 -12.92 -6.04 -1.07
C HIS A 251 -12.42 -5.65 -2.46
N LYS A 252 -12.28 -6.65 -3.34
CA LYS A 252 -11.66 -6.47 -4.67
C LYS A 252 -12.19 -5.28 -5.47
N PRO A 253 -13.51 -4.97 -5.52
CA PRO A 253 -14.04 -3.82 -6.24
C PRO A 253 -13.70 -2.46 -5.64
N ALA A 254 -13.07 -2.39 -4.46
CA ALA A 254 -12.66 -1.14 -3.83
C ALA A 254 -11.32 -0.62 -4.34
N ILE A 255 -10.46 -1.50 -4.88
CA ILE A 255 -9.11 -1.15 -5.30
C ILE A 255 -9.07 -0.67 -6.74
N ILE A 256 -8.26 0.37 -6.97
CA ILE A 256 -7.79 0.79 -8.29
C ILE A 256 -6.35 0.34 -8.43
N LYS A 257 -6.09 -0.69 -9.22
CA LYS A 257 -4.73 -1.09 -9.59
C LYS A 257 -4.63 -1.10 -11.11
N HIS A 258 -3.77 -0.24 -11.62
CA HIS A 258 -3.61 -0.07 -13.06
C HIS A 258 -2.13 0.10 -13.40
N ASP A 259 -1.64 -0.77 -14.26
CA ASP A 259 -0.28 -0.70 -14.80
C ASP A 259 -0.37 -0.04 -16.19
N LYS A 260 0.10 1.20 -16.32
CA LYS A 260 0.05 1.95 -17.58
C LYS A 260 1.12 1.51 -18.54
N HIS A 261 2.30 1.18 -18.03
CA HIS A 261 3.46 0.88 -18.86
C HIS A 261 4.33 -0.17 -18.16
N ILE A 262 4.47 -1.30 -18.79
CA ILE A 262 5.40 -2.34 -18.39
C ILE A 262 6.30 -2.60 -19.59
N VAL A 263 7.59 -2.36 -19.44
CA VAL A 263 8.61 -2.67 -20.44
C VAL A 263 9.52 -3.74 -19.88
N SER A 264 9.61 -4.83 -20.61
CA SER A 264 10.68 -5.80 -20.46
C SER A 264 11.35 -5.91 -21.84
N ASN A 265 12.54 -5.38 -21.99
CA ASN A 265 13.25 -5.36 -23.25
C ASN A 265 14.66 -5.92 -23.09
N ILE A 266 15.05 -6.72 -24.05
CA ILE A 266 16.38 -7.30 -24.16
C ILE A 266 17.10 -6.62 -25.32
N ILE A 267 18.31 -6.11 -25.07
CA ILE A 267 19.19 -5.54 -26.07
C ILE A 267 20.41 -6.47 -26.13
N PRO A 268 20.60 -7.19 -27.26
CA PRO A 268 21.76 -8.05 -27.40
C PRO A 268 23.06 -7.22 -27.54
N ALA A 269 24.17 -7.82 -27.20
CA ALA A 269 25.50 -7.18 -27.21
C ALA A 269 25.82 -6.52 -28.56
N ASP A 270 25.50 -7.16 -29.67
CA ASP A 270 25.72 -6.60 -31.04
C ASP A 270 24.99 -5.27 -31.28
N SER A 271 23.92 -4.99 -30.52
CA SER A 271 23.12 -3.75 -30.61
C SER A 271 23.37 -2.79 -29.45
N ASN A 272 24.30 -3.11 -28.57
CA ASN A 272 24.66 -2.29 -27.42
C ASN A 272 25.84 -1.38 -27.75
N PRO A 273 25.65 -0.05 -27.85
CA PRO A 273 26.74 0.85 -28.25
C PRO A 273 27.74 1.14 -27.12
N ASP A 274 27.40 0.79 -25.87
CA ASP A 274 28.14 1.22 -24.69
C ASP A 274 29.14 0.15 -24.20
N ALA A 275 28.85 -1.14 -24.46
CA ALA A 275 29.67 -2.26 -23.97
C ALA A 275 29.33 -3.55 -24.73
N ASP A 276 30.30 -4.50 -24.76
CA ASP A 276 30.08 -5.85 -25.27
C ASP A 276 29.33 -6.71 -24.23
N ALA A 277 28.04 -6.37 -24.05
CA ALA A 277 27.22 -6.97 -23.03
C ALA A 277 25.73 -7.00 -23.44
N ASP A 278 25.07 -8.08 -23.11
CA ASP A 278 23.62 -8.20 -23.21
C ASP A 278 22.94 -7.39 -22.09
N ILE A 279 21.90 -6.63 -22.44
CA ILE A 279 21.17 -5.78 -21.49
C ILE A 279 19.73 -6.25 -21.34
N ILE A 280 19.28 -6.41 -20.08
CA ILE A 280 17.89 -6.58 -19.71
C ILE A 280 17.40 -5.27 -19.10
N LYS A 281 16.39 -4.66 -19.71
CA LYS A 281 15.71 -3.46 -19.18
C LYS A 281 14.32 -3.83 -18.71
N TYR A 282 14.01 -3.46 -17.47
CA TYR A 282 12.67 -3.57 -16.90
C TYR A 282 12.22 -2.21 -16.38
N ARG A 283 10.99 -1.82 -16.67
CA ARG A 283 10.35 -0.65 -16.09
C ARG A 283 8.86 -0.93 -15.88
N LYS A 284 8.36 -0.55 -14.72
CA LYS A 284 6.94 -0.60 -14.38
C LYS A 284 6.47 0.78 -13.93
N TYR A 285 5.47 1.31 -14.63
CA TYR A 285 4.80 2.55 -14.29
C TYR A 285 3.32 2.25 -14.04
N GLY A 286 2.88 2.45 -12.81
CA GLY A 286 1.57 2.01 -12.36
C GLY A 286 0.97 2.85 -11.24
N LEU A 287 -0.24 2.47 -10.86
CA LEU A 287 -1.05 3.09 -9.84
C LEU A 287 -1.61 2.02 -8.90
N VAL A 288 -1.57 2.34 -7.61
CA VAL A 288 -2.35 1.65 -6.57
C VAL A 288 -3.10 2.72 -5.78
N ASP A 289 -4.42 2.63 -5.75
CA ASP A 289 -5.30 3.55 -5.02
C ASP A 289 -6.63 2.86 -4.68
N VAL A 290 -7.53 3.56 -4.03
CA VAL A 290 -8.87 3.08 -3.65
C VAL A 290 -9.93 4.05 -4.15
N TYR A 291 -11.06 3.52 -4.60
CA TYR A 291 -12.21 4.36 -4.93
C TYR A 291 -12.68 5.10 -3.69
N LYS A 292 -12.77 6.44 -3.75
CA LYS A 292 -13.10 7.29 -2.60
C LYS A 292 -14.44 6.97 -1.93
N ASN A 293 -15.39 6.43 -2.69
CA ASN A 293 -16.68 5.99 -2.18
C ASN A 293 -16.70 4.51 -1.71
N LYS A 294 -15.56 3.81 -1.74
CA LYS A 294 -15.44 2.39 -1.34
C LYS A 294 -14.30 2.16 -0.37
N VAL A 295 -13.87 3.19 0.34
CA VAL A 295 -12.74 3.13 1.28
C VAL A 295 -13.02 2.13 2.41
N ALA A 296 -14.27 2.03 2.88
CA ALA A 296 -14.72 1.02 3.85
C ALA A 296 -14.51 -0.44 3.40
N GLY A 297 -14.29 -0.66 2.09
CA GLY A 297 -13.94 -1.99 1.54
C GLY A 297 -12.53 -2.48 1.92
N ILE A 298 -11.79 -1.73 2.73
CA ILE A 298 -10.48 -2.14 3.25
C ILE A 298 -10.50 -2.09 4.77
N TYR A 299 -10.11 -3.20 5.39
CA TYR A 299 -9.89 -3.30 6.83
C TYR A 299 -8.44 -3.64 7.12
N LEU A 300 -7.82 -2.91 8.04
CA LEU A 300 -6.41 -3.04 8.43
C LEU A 300 -6.28 -3.37 9.91
N SER A 301 -5.54 -4.43 10.25
CA SER A 301 -5.05 -4.71 11.59
C SER A 301 -3.52 -4.71 11.59
N HIS A 302 -2.90 -3.95 12.49
CA HIS A 302 -1.45 -3.85 12.60
C HIS A 302 -0.99 -3.99 14.05
N LYS A 303 0.30 -4.29 14.23
CA LYS A 303 0.91 -4.35 15.56
C LYS A 303 0.98 -2.95 16.19
N ALA A 304 1.05 -2.94 17.48
CA ALA A 304 1.22 -1.72 18.29
C ALA A 304 2.55 -0.99 18.01
#